data_3d9fc98f9c0df49a66940d2c9d3b0a4d
#
_entry.id   3d9fc98f9c0df49a66940d2c9d3b0a4d
#
_cell.length_a   1.000
_cell.length_b   1.000
_cell.length_c   1.000
_cell.angle_alpha   90.00
_cell.angle_beta   90.00
_cell.angle_gamma   90.00
#
_symmetry.space_group_name_H-M   'P 1'
#
loop_
_entity.id
_entity.type
_entity.pdbx_description
1 polymer ?
#
loop_
_entity_poly.entity_id
_entity_poly.type
_entity_poly.pdbx_seq_one_letter_code
_entity_poly.pdbx_strand_id
1 'polypeptide(L)'
;MKETSALIDKACRNLNIDSLNGMQKQMLETATRPNDIILLSPTGSGKTLAFLLLVLSRISPKIAGVQALVIVPSRELALQIDNVLRKIAAGIKIVCCYGGHSVREESKSLAVAPALIVGTPGRIADHIRRGRIVLETLDTLVLDEFDKCLALGFQDEMQEIIAPLKNVKKKILTSATDSESLPAFTALKKPIKLNFLGSRKDSETTPT
;
A
#
# COMPACT_ATOMS: atom_id res chain seq x y z
N MET A 1 -4.68 9.54 -18.04
CA MET A 1 -5.44 10.62 -17.37
C MET A 1 -6.94 10.31 -17.22
N LYS A 2 -7.67 9.90 -18.30
CA LYS A 2 -9.11 9.57 -18.18
C LYS A 2 -9.43 8.40 -17.23
N GLU A 3 -8.62 7.34 -17.25
CA GLU A 3 -8.82 6.17 -16.37
C GLU A 3 -8.59 6.51 -14.88
N THR A 4 -7.58 7.34 -14.59
CA THR A 4 -7.31 7.79 -13.22
C THR A 4 -8.45 8.68 -12.69
N SER A 5 -9.02 9.56 -13.52
CA SER A 5 -10.17 10.38 -13.13
C SER A 5 -11.39 9.50 -12.80
N ALA A 6 -11.71 8.52 -13.64
CA ALA A 6 -12.81 7.59 -13.39
C ALA A 6 -12.61 6.76 -12.10
N LEU A 7 -11.36 6.37 -11.79
CA LEU A 7 -11.02 5.69 -10.54
C LEU A 7 -11.27 6.59 -9.32
N ILE A 8 -10.86 7.87 -9.39
CA ILE A 8 -11.06 8.85 -8.32
C ILE A 8 -12.55 9.07 -8.09
N ASP A 9 -13.31 9.35 -9.15
CA ASP A 9 -14.75 9.60 -9.05
C ASP A 9 -15.50 8.43 -8.44
N LYS A 10 -15.12 7.20 -8.82
CA LYS A 10 -15.66 5.98 -8.25
C LYS A 10 -15.30 5.83 -6.77
N ALA A 11 -14.04 6.09 -6.41
CA ALA A 11 -13.59 6.01 -5.01
C ALA A 11 -14.33 7.02 -4.14
N CYS A 12 -14.46 8.27 -4.59
CA CYS A 12 -15.19 9.31 -3.88
C CYS A 12 -16.64 8.91 -3.63
N ARG A 13 -17.36 8.45 -4.67
CA ARG A 13 -18.75 7.98 -4.53
C ARG A 13 -18.89 6.82 -3.55
N ASN A 14 -18.04 5.79 -3.68
CA ASN A 14 -18.17 4.56 -2.91
C ASN A 14 -17.72 4.70 -1.44
N LEU A 15 -16.91 5.72 -1.15
CA LEU A 15 -16.45 6.03 0.21
C LEU A 15 -17.20 7.20 0.85
N ASN A 16 -18.17 7.81 0.15
CA ASN A 16 -18.93 8.97 0.59
C ASN A 16 -18.02 10.14 1.00
N ILE A 17 -17.04 10.46 0.15
CA ILE A 17 -16.17 11.62 0.30
C ILE A 17 -16.40 12.59 -0.88
N ASP A 18 -16.42 13.88 -0.59
CA ASP A 18 -16.71 14.91 -1.60
C ASP A 18 -15.57 15.06 -2.60
N SER A 19 -14.33 15.04 -2.12
CA SER A 19 -13.14 15.18 -2.94
C SER A 19 -11.90 14.64 -2.23
N LEU A 20 -10.83 14.44 -2.99
CA LEU A 20 -9.52 14.11 -2.44
C LEU A 20 -8.91 15.32 -1.73
N ASN A 21 -8.28 15.08 -0.57
CA ASN A 21 -7.52 16.10 0.12
C ASN A 21 -6.17 16.41 -0.58
N GLY A 22 -5.46 17.45 -0.12
CA GLY A 22 -4.20 17.90 -0.71
C GLY A 22 -3.12 16.81 -0.76
N MET A 23 -2.98 16.01 0.31
CA MET A 23 -2.03 14.90 0.38
C MET A 23 -2.36 13.81 -0.66
N GLN A 24 -3.62 13.44 -0.80
CA GLN A 24 -4.07 12.42 -1.75
C GLN A 24 -3.85 12.87 -3.21
N LYS A 25 -4.13 14.14 -3.51
CA LYS A 25 -3.86 14.74 -4.83
C LYS A 25 -2.36 14.74 -5.13
N GLN A 26 -1.54 15.23 -4.19
CA GLN A 26 -0.08 15.28 -4.36
C GLN A 26 0.53 13.88 -4.51
N MET A 27 0.01 12.88 -3.78
CA MET A 27 0.44 11.49 -3.94
C MET A 27 0.18 10.97 -5.36
N LEU A 28 -0.99 11.23 -5.93
CA LEU A 28 -1.34 10.82 -7.30
C LEU A 28 -0.49 11.53 -8.37
N GLU A 29 -0.11 12.77 -8.17
CA GLU A 29 0.80 13.50 -9.07
C GLU A 29 2.17 12.84 -9.18
N THR A 30 2.57 12.08 -8.16
CA THR A 30 3.84 11.34 -8.18
C THR A 30 3.73 9.96 -8.85
N ALA A 31 2.53 9.51 -9.23
CA ALA A 31 2.30 8.16 -9.74
C ALA A 31 3.12 7.82 -10.99
N THR A 32 3.33 8.79 -11.88
CA THR A 32 4.08 8.63 -13.14
C THR A 32 5.57 8.89 -13.00
N ARG A 33 6.03 9.45 -11.88
CA ARG A 33 7.45 9.73 -11.65
C ARG A 33 8.19 8.44 -11.32
N PRO A 34 9.46 8.27 -11.75
CA PRO A 34 10.21 7.03 -11.49
C PRO A 34 10.70 6.89 -10.05
N ASN A 35 10.55 7.92 -9.23
CA ASN A 35 11.02 7.98 -7.85
C ASN A 35 10.16 7.12 -6.93
N ASP A 36 10.77 6.50 -5.93
CA ASP A 36 10.04 5.94 -4.80
C ASP A 36 9.44 7.07 -3.93
N ILE A 37 8.55 6.73 -3.01
CA ILE A 37 7.83 7.73 -2.21
C ILE A 37 7.97 7.41 -0.72
N ILE A 38 8.27 8.42 0.07
CA ILE A 38 8.12 8.40 1.52
C ILE A 38 6.99 9.35 1.87
N LEU A 39 5.91 8.83 2.41
CA LEU A 39 4.75 9.59 2.84
C LEU A 39 4.71 9.67 4.37
N LEU A 40 5.00 10.84 4.91
CA LEU A 40 4.92 11.12 6.33
C LEU A 40 3.63 11.86 6.65
N SER A 41 2.78 11.25 7.47
CA SER A 41 1.49 11.85 7.81
C SER A 41 0.90 11.20 9.06
N PRO A 42 0.15 11.92 9.91
CA PRO A 42 -0.48 11.35 11.10
C PRO A 42 -1.46 10.22 10.78
N THR A 43 -1.76 9.39 11.78
CA THR A 43 -2.83 8.40 11.68
C THR A 43 -4.18 9.11 11.43
N GLY A 44 -5.03 8.53 10.61
CA GLY A 44 -6.35 9.10 10.28
C GLY A 44 -6.34 10.21 9.23
N SER A 45 -5.20 10.57 8.65
CA SER A 45 -5.09 11.63 7.61
C SER A 45 -5.59 11.22 6.22
N GLY A 46 -5.92 9.93 6.02
CA GLY A 46 -6.31 9.40 4.71
C GLY A 46 -5.16 8.85 3.86
N LYS A 47 -3.98 8.54 4.48
CA LYS A 47 -2.83 7.90 3.80
C LYS A 47 -3.23 6.66 3.00
N THR A 48 -4.06 5.81 3.61
CA THR A 48 -4.51 4.55 3.00
C THR A 48 -5.15 4.79 1.64
N LEU A 49 -6.08 5.72 1.54
CA LEU A 49 -6.69 6.06 0.26
C LEU A 49 -5.69 6.65 -0.72
N ALA A 50 -4.76 7.49 -0.24
CA ALA A 50 -3.74 8.11 -1.08
C ALA A 50 -2.89 7.07 -1.82
N PHE A 51 -2.31 6.11 -1.09
CA PHE A 51 -1.48 5.09 -1.76
C PHE A 51 -2.32 4.05 -2.51
N LEU A 52 -3.52 3.69 -2.05
CA LEU A 52 -4.37 2.73 -2.76
C LEU A 52 -4.79 3.24 -4.14
N LEU A 53 -5.16 4.50 -4.27
CA LEU A 53 -5.47 5.10 -5.57
C LEU A 53 -4.26 5.07 -6.50
N LEU A 54 -3.06 5.37 -5.99
CA LEU A 54 -1.83 5.25 -6.77
C LEU A 54 -1.58 3.81 -7.19
N VAL A 55 -1.68 2.85 -6.28
CA VAL A 55 -1.52 1.41 -6.57
C VAL A 55 -2.49 0.96 -7.65
N LEU A 56 -3.78 1.27 -7.49
CA LEU A 56 -4.82 0.87 -8.44
C LEU A 56 -4.64 1.49 -9.82
N SER A 57 -4.13 2.72 -9.91
CA SER A 57 -3.83 3.38 -11.18
C SER A 57 -2.69 2.71 -11.97
N ARG A 58 -1.90 1.84 -11.31
CA ARG A 58 -0.78 1.12 -11.90
C ARG A 58 -1.08 -0.35 -12.23
N ILE A 59 -2.19 -0.90 -11.73
CA ILE A 59 -2.60 -2.26 -12.04
C ILE A 59 -3.16 -2.32 -13.46
N SER A 60 -2.61 -3.22 -14.27
CA SER A 60 -3.06 -3.48 -15.63
C SER A 60 -3.88 -4.77 -15.70
N PRO A 61 -5.11 -4.75 -16.23
CA PRO A 61 -5.90 -5.97 -16.41
C PRO A 61 -5.30 -6.93 -17.45
N LYS A 62 -4.32 -6.48 -18.24
CA LYS A 62 -3.63 -7.27 -19.25
C LYS A 62 -2.48 -8.13 -18.68
N ILE A 63 -2.07 -7.88 -17.44
CA ILE A 63 -0.97 -8.60 -16.80
C ILE A 63 -1.55 -9.60 -15.81
N ALA A 64 -1.30 -10.88 -16.03
CA ALA A 64 -1.62 -11.92 -15.06
C ALA A 64 -0.53 -12.00 -13.99
N GLY A 65 -0.93 -12.16 -12.72
CA GLY A 65 -0.01 -12.28 -11.59
C GLY A 65 -0.07 -11.12 -10.60
N VAL A 66 0.75 -11.19 -9.57
CA VAL A 66 0.78 -10.18 -8.50
C VAL A 66 1.50 -8.94 -8.96
N GLN A 67 0.75 -7.85 -9.13
CA GLN A 67 1.28 -6.57 -9.59
C GLN A 67 1.52 -5.58 -8.45
N ALA A 68 0.80 -5.73 -7.33
CA ALA A 68 0.98 -4.90 -6.15
C ALA A 68 0.98 -5.73 -4.87
N LEU A 69 1.85 -5.34 -3.93
CA LEU A 69 1.95 -5.92 -2.59
C LEU A 69 1.91 -4.78 -1.57
N VAL A 70 0.98 -4.89 -0.62
CA VAL A 70 0.84 -3.96 0.52
C VAL A 70 1.17 -4.71 1.80
N ILE A 71 2.24 -4.31 2.47
CA ILE A 71 2.67 -4.87 3.75
C ILE A 71 2.24 -3.94 4.86
N VAL A 72 1.61 -4.49 5.89
CA VAL A 72 1.04 -3.77 7.04
C VAL A 72 1.43 -4.43 8.35
N PRO A 73 1.56 -3.67 9.47
CA PRO A 73 2.03 -4.21 10.75
C PRO A 73 1.05 -5.14 11.45
N SER A 74 -0.24 -5.06 11.15
CA SER A 74 -1.25 -5.80 11.90
C SER A 74 -2.36 -6.39 11.02
N ARG A 75 -3.02 -7.43 11.57
CA ARG A 75 -4.22 -8.04 10.98
C ARG A 75 -5.34 -7.02 10.81
N GLU A 76 -5.56 -6.19 11.81
CA GLU A 76 -6.62 -5.18 11.86
C GLU A 76 -6.45 -4.19 10.71
N LEU A 77 -5.23 -3.73 10.47
CA LEU A 77 -4.94 -2.82 9.36
C LEU A 77 -5.09 -3.52 8.00
N ALA A 78 -4.66 -4.78 7.89
CA ALA A 78 -4.87 -5.58 6.67
C ALA A 78 -6.36 -5.68 6.31
N LEU A 79 -7.21 -5.97 7.29
CA LEU A 79 -8.67 -6.05 7.10
C LEU A 79 -9.30 -4.68 6.78
N GLN A 80 -8.82 -3.60 7.40
CA GLN A 80 -9.29 -2.24 7.07
C GLN A 80 -8.99 -1.89 5.61
N ILE A 81 -7.77 -2.20 5.15
CA ILE A 81 -7.37 -1.96 3.75
C ILE A 81 -8.18 -2.84 2.80
N ASP A 82 -8.37 -4.12 3.09
CA ASP A 82 -9.20 -5.03 2.28
C ASP A 82 -10.63 -4.49 2.15
N ASN A 83 -11.23 -4.00 3.23
CA ASN A 83 -12.56 -3.39 3.21
C ASN A 83 -12.64 -2.13 2.33
N VAL A 84 -11.62 -1.28 2.35
CA VAL A 84 -11.55 -0.11 1.45
C VAL A 84 -11.42 -0.57 0.00
N LEU A 85 -10.50 -1.52 -0.27
CA LEU A 85 -10.28 -2.05 -1.61
C LEU A 85 -11.52 -2.70 -2.21
N ARG A 86 -12.30 -3.45 -1.44
CA ARG A 86 -13.59 -4.03 -1.91
C ARG A 86 -14.55 -2.97 -2.42
N LYS A 87 -14.52 -1.77 -1.87
CA LYS A 87 -15.38 -0.65 -2.30
C LYS A 87 -14.87 0.01 -3.59
N ILE A 88 -13.56 0.14 -3.76
CA ILE A 88 -12.98 0.98 -4.83
C ILE A 88 -12.37 0.18 -5.99
N ALA A 89 -11.98 -1.09 -5.78
CA ALA A 89 -11.21 -1.90 -6.74
C ALA A 89 -12.06 -2.98 -7.44
N ALA A 90 -13.28 -2.65 -7.86
CA ALA A 90 -14.15 -3.62 -8.53
C ALA A 90 -13.49 -4.18 -9.82
N GLY A 91 -13.55 -5.50 -9.96
CA GLY A 91 -12.96 -6.22 -11.09
C GLY A 91 -11.49 -6.62 -10.88
N ILE A 92 -10.86 -6.22 -9.77
CA ILE A 92 -9.50 -6.61 -9.42
C ILE A 92 -9.55 -7.70 -8.36
N LYS A 93 -8.88 -8.84 -8.61
CA LYS A 93 -8.74 -9.89 -7.62
C LYS A 93 -7.73 -9.46 -6.56
N ILE A 94 -8.20 -9.47 -5.30
CA ILE A 94 -7.42 -9.09 -4.12
C ILE A 94 -7.41 -10.27 -3.16
N VAL A 95 -6.27 -10.54 -2.53
CA VAL A 95 -6.15 -11.54 -1.44
C VAL A 95 -5.54 -10.87 -0.23
N CYS A 96 -6.16 -11.10 0.93
CA CYS A 96 -5.68 -10.62 2.22
C CYS A 96 -5.04 -11.78 3.00
N CYS A 97 -3.77 -11.63 3.41
CA CYS A 97 -2.95 -12.66 4.06
C CYS A 97 -2.45 -12.17 5.43
N TYR A 98 -2.91 -12.78 6.53
CA TYR A 98 -2.53 -12.37 7.88
C TYR A 98 -2.50 -13.52 8.88
N GLY A 99 -1.81 -13.35 9.99
CA GLY A 99 -1.75 -14.36 11.05
C GLY A 99 -3.10 -14.63 11.71
N GLY A 100 -3.34 -15.89 12.14
CA GLY A 100 -4.61 -16.29 12.75
C GLY A 100 -5.74 -16.63 11.76
N HIS A 101 -5.50 -16.51 10.46
CA HIS A 101 -6.41 -17.00 9.41
C HIS A 101 -5.99 -18.37 8.91
N SER A 102 -6.94 -19.12 8.32
CA SER A 102 -6.67 -20.46 7.77
C SER A 102 -5.71 -20.39 6.58
N VAL A 103 -4.51 -20.95 6.76
CA VAL A 103 -3.51 -21.08 5.68
C VAL A 103 -4.07 -21.83 4.47
N ARG A 104 -4.97 -22.80 4.70
CA ARG A 104 -5.60 -23.57 3.64
C ARG A 104 -6.53 -22.72 2.77
N GLU A 105 -7.30 -21.82 3.39
CA GLU A 105 -8.20 -20.91 2.67
C GLU A 105 -7.42 -19.84 1.90
N GLU A 106 -6.39 -19.27 2.51
CA GLU A 106 -5.48 -18.36 1.81
C GLU A 106 -4.81 -19.05 0.61
N SER A 107 -4.33 -20.29 0.78
CA SER A 107 -3.71 -21.05 -0.30
C SER A 107 -4.67 -21.31 -1.47
N LYS A 108 -5.94 -21.61 -1.19
CA LYS A 108 -6.97 -21.73 -2.23
C LYS A 108 -7.21 -20.41 -2.94
N SER A 109 -7.24 -19.29 -2.19
CA SER A 109 -7.42 -17.97 -2.75
C SER A 109 -6.24 -17.54 -3.62
N LEU A 110 -5.02 -17.95 -3.27
CA LEU A 110 -3.78 -17.70 -4.00
C LEU A 110 -3.58 -18.61 -5.22
N ALA A 111 -4.28 -19.76 -5.32
CA ALA A 111 -4.13 -20.72 -6.42
C ALA A 111 -4.34 -20.11 -7.81
N VAL A 112 -5.22 -19.12 -7.91
CA VAL A 112 -5.28 -18.22 -9.07
C VAL A 112 -4.67 -16.88 -8.62
N ALA A 113 -3.56 -16.49 -9.20
CA ALA A 113 -2.82 -15.33 -8.76
C ALA A 113 -3.71 -14.06 -8.71
N PRO A 114 -3.76 -13.36 -7.56
CA PRO A 114 -4.42 -12.06 -7.48
C PRO A 114 -3.57 -10.97 -8.13
N ALA A 115 -4.16 -9.85 -8.50
CA ALA A 115 -3.41 -8.68 -8.94
C ALA A 115 -2.83 -7.87 -7.77
N LEU A 116 -3.46 -7.94 -6.60
CA LEU A 116 -3.05 -7.22 -5.40
C LEU A 116 -3.13 -8.14 -4.17
N ILE A 117 -2.09 -8.10 -3.36
CA ILE A 117 -2.04 -8.77 -2.05
C ILE A 117 -1.86 -7.72 -0.97
N VAL A 118 -2.62 -7.85 0.10
CA VAL A 118 -2.44 -7.11 1.36
C VAL A 118 -2.11 -8.10 2.45
N GLY A 119 -1.14 -7.81 3.32
CA GLY A 119 -0.89 -8.73 4.42
C GLY A 119 0.18 -8.31 5.41
N THR A 120 0.33 -9.12 6.46
CA THR A 120 1.35 -8.94 7.48
C THR A 120 2.67 -9.60 7.07
N PRO A 121 3.84 -9.04 7.48
CA PRO A 121 5.15 -9.51 7.02
C PRO A 121 5.35 -11.02 7.16
N GLY A 122 5.13 -11.56 8.36
CA GLY A 122 5.37 -12.99 8.62
C GLY A 122 4.51 -13.92 7.76
N ARG A 123 3.23 -13.56 7.48
CA ARG A 123 2.35 -14.38 6.65
C ARG A 123 2.73 -14.29 5.17
N ILE A 124 3.10 -13.11 4.69
CA ILE A 124 3.57 -12.92 3.32
C ILE A 124 4.87 -13.70 3.10
N ALA A 125 5.86 -13.59 4.00
CA ALA A 125 7.11 -14.33 3.94
C ALA A 125 6.87 -15.85 3.92
N ASP A 126 5.94 -16.38 4.75
CA ASP A 126 5.59 -17.81 4.75
C ASP A 126 5.02 -18.26 3.38
N HIS A 127 4.13 -17.49 2.79
CA HIS A 127 3.58 -17.81 1.47
C HIS A 127 4.62 -17.72 0.34
N ILE A 128 5.57 -16.77 0.41
CA ILE A 128 6.66 -16.68 -0.55
C ILE A 128 7.60 -17.88 -0.41
N ARG A 129 8.03 -18.22 0.81
CA ARG A 129 8.88 -19.40 1.09
C ARG A 129 8.26 -20.71 0.57
N ARG A 130 6.94 -20.82 0.63
CA ARG A 130 6.20 -21.99 0.13
C ARG A 130 5.86 -21.94 -1.35
N GLY A 131 6.35 -20.93 -2.09
CA GLY A 131 6.09 -20.76 -3.52
C GLY A 131 4.62 -20.49 -3.88
N ARG A 132 3.80 -20.02 -2.92
CA ARG A 132 2.38 -19.70 -3.15
C ARG A 132 2.16 -18.27 -3.66
N ILE A 133 3.09 -17.38 -3.36
CA ILE A 133 3.14 -16.02 -3.89
C ILE A 133 4.38 -15.92 -4.77
N VAL A 134 4.14 -15.57 -6.04
CA VAL A 134 5.18 -15.32 -7.04
C VAL A 134 5.19 -13.84 -7.35
N LEU A 135 6.36 -13.19 -7.24
CA LEU A 135 6.52 -11.74 -7.30
C LEU A 135 7.21 -11.26 -8.59
N GLU A 136 7.27 -12.09 -9.62
CA GLU A 136 7.94 -11.76 -10.90
C GLU A 136 7.29 -10.57 -11.64
N THR A 137 5.96 -10.44 -11.50
CA THR A 137 5.16 -9.37 -12.12
C THR A 137 4.94 -8.17 -11.19
N LEU A 138 5.57 -8.17 -10.00
CA LEU A 138 5.37 -7.11 -9.01
C LEU A 138 5.92 -5.78 -9.52
N ASP A 139 5.02 -4.81 -9.72
CA ASP A 139 5.34 -3.45 -10.13
C ASP A 139 5.45 -2.49 -8.95
N THR A 140 4.56 -2.65 -7.97
CA THR A 140 4.42 -1.70 -6.84
C THR A 140 4.45 -2.40 -5.49
N LEU A 141 5.31 -1.93 -4.59
CA LEU A 141 5.40 -2.35 -3.19
C LEU A 141 5.02 -1.20 -2.27
N VAL A 142 4.13 -1.45 -1.32
CA VAL A 142 3.78 -0.51 -0.24
C VAL A 142 4.19 -1.09 1.09
N LEU A 143 4.90 -0.29 1.90
CA LEU A 143 5.22 -0.57 3.30
C LEU A 143 4.44 0.44 4.14
N ASP A 144 3.25 0.05 4.60
CA ASP A 144 2.38 0.95 5.36
C ASP A 144 2.66 0.86 6.86
N GLU A 145 2.64 2.00 7.55
CA GLU A 145 3.04 2.12 8.96
C GLU A 145 4.39 1.44 9.25
N PHE A 146 5.39 1.76 8.43
CA PHE A 146 6.71 1.12 8.44
C PHE A 146 7.40 1.24 9.80
N ASP A 147 7.28 2.38 10.47
CA ASP A 147 7.75 2.60 11.83
C ASP A 147 7.18 1.56 12.82
N LYS A 148 5.90 1.23 12.71
CA LYS A 148 5.28 0.18 13.51
C LYS A 148 5.73 -1.22 13.13
N CYS A 149 5.94 -1.49 11.83
CA CYS A 149 6.50 -2.78 11.41
C CYS A 149 7.86 -3.03 12.05
N LEU A 150 8.73 -2.01 12.09
CA LEU A 150 10.05 -2.10 12.77
C LEU A 150 9.90 -2.27 14.29
N ALA A 151 9.03 -1.48 14.93
CA ALA A 151 8.79 -1.55 16.37
C ALA A 151 8.25 -2.92 16.83
N LEU A 152 7.51 -3.62 15.96
CA LEU A 152 7.00 -4.97 16.21
C LEU A 152 8.00 -6.08 15.88
N GLY A 153 9.21 -5.74 15.40
CA GLY A 153 10.28 -6.70 15.13
C GLY A 153 10.19 -7.41 13.79
N PHE A 154 9.41 -6.92 12.83
CA PHE A 154 9.25 -7.54 11.49
C PHE A 154 10.37 -7.21 10.50
N GLN A 155 11.54 -6.78 10.99
CA GLN A 155 12.64 -6.38 10.12
C GLN A 155 13.11 -7.53 9.23
N ASP A 156 13.30 -8.72 9.80
CA ASP A 156 13.83 -9.88 9.10
C ASP A 156 12.88 -10.38 8.00
N GLU A 157 11.59 -10.47 8.30
CA GLU A 157 10.58 -10.87 7.32
C GLU A 157 10.46 -9.84 6.18
N MET A 158 10.50 -8.54 6.50
CA MET A 158 10.49 -7.49 5.48
C MET A 158 11.74 -7.56 4.60
N GLN A 159 12.91 -7.79 5.18
CA GLN A 159 14.15 -7.97 4.43
C GLN A 159 14.06 -9.22 3.52
N GLU A 160 13.56 -10.33 4.02
CA GLU A 160 13.33 -11.56 3.25
C GLU A 160 12.41 -11.31 2.04
N ILE A 161 11.34 -10.56 2.24
CA ILE A 161 10.38 -10.22 1.17
C ILE A 161 11.01 -9.29 0.14
N ILE A 162 11.75 -8.27 0.58
CA ILE A 162 12.21 -7.16 -0.28
C ILE A 162 13.50 -7.51 -1.02
N ALA A 163 14.41 -8.29 -0.43
CA ALA A 163 15.72 -8.61 -1.03
C ALA A 163 15.63 -9.22 -2.44
N PRO A 164 14.70 -10.14 -2.76
CA PRO A 164 14.58 -10.71 -4.10
C PRO A 164 13.91 -9.78 -5.13
N LEU A 165 13.35 -8.65 -4.72
CA LEU A 165 12.55 -7.76 -5.57
C LEU A 165 13.42 -6.89 -6.47
N LYS A 166 13.90 -7.43 -7.59
CA LYS A 166 14.76 -6.70 -8.54
C LYS A 166 13.98 -5.76 -9.49
N ASN A 167 12.75 -6.09 -9.81
CA ASN A 167 11.97 -5.46 -10.91
C ASN A 167 10.89 -4.49 -10.43
N VAL A 168 10.77 -4.24 -9.14
CA VAL A 168 9.79 -3.29 -8.60
C VAL A 168 10.11 -1.88 -9.08
N LYS A 169 9.13 -1.26 -9.73
CA LYS A 169 9.26 0.07 -10.33
C LYS A 169 8.87 1.18 -9.37
N LYS A 170 8.03 0.88 -8.38
CA LYS A 170 7.54 1.86 -7.41
C LYS A 170 7.52 1.26 -6.01
N LYS A 171 8.22 1.89 -5.08
CA LYS A 171 8.08 1.61 -3.65
C LYS A 171 7.47 2.81 -2.95
N ILE A 172 6.55 2.55 -2.03
CA ILE A 172 5.87 3.54 -1.23
C ILE A 172 6.05 3.12 0.23
N LEU A 173 6.63 4.00 1.02
CA LEU A 173 6.78 3.82 2.45
C LEU A 173 5.93 4.88 3.14
N THR A 174 5.05 4.47 4.05
CA THR A 174 4.32 5.41 4.90
C THR A 174 4.77 5.30 6.34
N SER A 175 4.79 6.42 7.05
CA SER A 175 5.13 6.48 8.47
C SER A 175 4.40 7.62 9.16
N ALA A 176 4.12 7.46 10.44
CA ALA A 176 3.63 8.54 11.31
C ALA A 176 4.79 9.30 11.98
N THR A 177 6.01 8.82 11.83
CA THR A 177 7.23 9.44 12.37
C THR A 177 8.26 9.65 11.26
N ASP A 178 9.06 10.71 11.40
CA ASP A 178 10.18 10.96 10.50
C ASP A 178 11.45 10.34 11.11
N SER A 179 11.92 9.26 10.49
CA SER A 179 13.18 8.63 10.87
C SER A 179 14.34 9.26 10.11
N GLU A 180 15.41 9.63 10.80
CA GLU A 180 16.62 10.22 10.18
C GLU A 180 17.26 9.26 9.18
N SER A 181 17.17 7.95 9.42
CA SER A 181 17.71 6.91 8.54
C SER A 181 16.72 5.77 8.37
N LEU A 182 16.59 5.29 7.14
CA LEU A 182 15.82 4.09 6.83
C LEU A 182 16.77 2.90 6.70
N PRO A 183 16.36 1.70 7.14
CA PRO A 183 17.15 0.49 6.97
C PRO A 183 17.51 0.26 5.50
N ALA A 184 18.76 -0.15 5.25
CA ALA A 184 19.28 -0.33 3.89
C ALA A 184 18.49 -1.35 3.06
N PHE A 185 17.84 -2.35 3.70
CA PHE A 185 17.04 -3.34 3.00
C PHE A 185 15.83 -2.76 2.27
N THR A 186 15.33 -1.57 2.65
CA THR A 186 14.22 -0.91 1.94
C THR A 186 14.58 -0.59 0.50
N ALA A 187 15.87 -0.38 0.23
CA ALA A 187 16.46 -0.13 -1.09
C ALA A 187 15.64 0.89 -1.92
N LEU A 188 15.22 2.00 -1.29
CA LEU A 188 14.48 3.07 -1.95
C LEU A 188 15.37 3.80 -2.97
N LYS A 189 14.79 4.09 -4.14
CA LYS A 189 15.48 4.75 -5.26
C LYS A 189 15.09 6.23 -5.32
N LYS A 190 15.99 7.13 -4.93
CA LYS A 190 15.81 8.60 -4.98
C LYS A 190 14.40 9.02 -4.51
N PRO A 191 13.99 8.69 -3.28
CA PRO A 191 12.61 8.86 -2.84
C PRO A 191 12.19 10.34 -2.81
N ILE A 192 10.96 10.59 -3.24
CA ILE A 192 10.28 11.87 -2.98
C ILE A 192 9.68 11.78 -1.59
N LYS A 193 10.05 12.71 -0.71
CA LYS A 193 9.51 12.82 0.64
C LYS A 193 8.33 13.78 0.65
N LEU A 194 7.15 13.25 0.89
CA LEU A 194 5.92 14.00 1.09
C LEU A 194 5.65 14.09 2.61
N ASN A 195 5.88 15.26 3.19
CA ASN A 195 5.79 15.44 4.64
C ASN A 195 4.56 16.27 5.02
N PHE A 196 3.62 15.63 5.71
CA PHE A 196 2.37 16.22 6.22
C PHE A 196 2.26 16.10 7.75
N LEU A 197 3.35 15.86 8.48
CA LEU A 197 3.32 15.71 9.95
C LEU A 197 2.95 17.02 10.66
N GLY A 198 3.30 18.18 10.09
CA GLY A 198 2.99 19.50 10.64
C GLY A 198 1.64 20.09 10.22
N SER A 199 0.91 19.45 9.31
CA SER A 199 -0.35 19.96 8.75
C SER A 199 -1.53 19.65 9.66
N ARG A 200 -1.57 20.19 10.88
CA ARG A 200 -2.78 20.22 11.70
C ARG A 200 -3.51 21.56 11.51
N LYS A 201 -4.72 21.47 10.89
CA LYS A 201 -5.88 22.36 11.05
C LYS A 201 -5.69 23.83 10.74
N ASP A 202 -6.05 24.22 9.52
CA ASP A 202 -6.80 25.45 9.28
C ASP A 202 -8.18 25.06 8.72
N SER A 203 -9.07 24.60 9.59
CA SER A 203 -10.51 24.50 9.27
C SER A 203 -11.31 24.33 10.56
N GLU A 204 -11.28 25.36 11.42
CA GLU A 204 -12.32 25.69 12.39
C GLU A 204 -12.13 27.14 12.83
N THR A 205 -12.46 28.07 11.96
CA THR A 205 -12.91 29.40 12.36
C THR A 205 -14.37 29.48 12.03
N THR A 206 -15.19 29.12 13.00
CA THR A 206 -16.58 29.54 13.05
C THR A 206 -16.58 31.01 13.44
N PRO A 207 -17.14 31.92 12.64
CA PRO A 207 -17.47 33.25 13.15
C PRO A 207 -18.74 33.16 13.96
N THR A 208 -18.69 33.73 15.13
CA THR A 208 -19.82 34.18 15.98
C THR A 208 -20.92 34.90 15.18
#